data_7a81d0001188014a3e26d1c2263b57ec
#
_entry.id   7a81d0001188014a3e26d1c2263b57ec
#
_cell.length_a   1.000
_cell.length_b   1.000
_cell.length_c   1.000
_cell.angle_alpha   90.00
_cell.angle_beta   90.00
_cell.angle_gamma   90.00
#
_symmetry.space_group_name_H-M   'P 1'
#
loop_
_entity.id
_entity.type
_entity.pdbx_description
1 polymer ?
#
loop_
_entity_poly.entity_id
_entity_poly.type
_entity_poly.pdbx_seq_one_letter_code
_entity_poly.pdbx_strand_id
1 'polypeptide(L)'
;MGDVQGKEGAYTLTAESDKVNITGNSYGGVIAGIESLRQLFPPQIESKEIVKGTDWAIPAVNIQDAPRFEWRGIMLDVSRHFYTIDEVKELLDVMALYKMNKFHWHLTDDQGWRIEIKKYPLLTEKGAWRKFNSHDRECIRQSKTDNNPDMAIPEDKIRIVEGDTLYGGYYTQEDIKDVIAYAKIRGIDIIPEIDMPGHMLAAVSNYEGVSCFNETGWGSVFSSPVCPGKDSALEFCKNIYAELIALFPYKYVHIGGDEVEKTNWKKCPDCQKRMHDNNLKTEEELQSWFIHDMERFFNGKGKEMIGWDEIIEGGLSKTATVMWWRSWVKDAATKATAQGNPVIFTPNGQFYLDYAEDKNSMASIYNLDTTDNLTPEQQSLI
;
A
#
# COMPACT_ATOMS: atom_id res chain seq x y z
N MET A 1 29.36 6.48 -1.00
CA MET A 1 28.63 6.98 -2.18
C MET A 1 29.63 7.58 -3.15
N GLY A 2 29.38 7.46 -4.45
CA GLY A 2 30.27 7.95 -5.50
C GLY A 2 29.51 8.23 -6.80
N ASP A 3 30.28 8.64 -7.83
CA ASP A 3 29.73 8.94 -9.15
C ASP A 3 29.48 7.64 -9.93
N VAL A 4 28.33 7.03 -9.70
CA VAL A 4 27.84 5.86 -10.44
C VAL A 4 26.71 6.31 -11.34
N GLN A 5 26.88 6.07 -12.65
CA GLN A 5 25.88 6.46 -13.65
C GLN A 5 24.64 5.57 -13.60
N GLY A 6 23.47 6.14 -13.82
CA GLY A 6 22.19 5.43 -13.84
C GLY A 6 21.11 6.08 -12.97
N LYS A 7 19.92 5.49 -12.98
CA LYS A 7 18.82 5.89 -12.11
C LYS A 7 19.20 5.74 -10.63
N GLU A 8 18.47 6.40 -9.75
CA GLU A 8 18.63 6.24 -8.31
C GLU A 8 18.58 4.76 -7.93
N GLY A 9 19.57 4.30 -7.15
CA GLY A 9 19.77 2.89 -6.84
C GLY A 9 20.82 2.17 -7.69
N ALA A 10 21.49 2.86 -8.62
CA ALA A 10 22.61 2.30 -9.36
C ALA A 10 23.84 2.10 -8.47
N TYR A 11 24.58 1.02 -8.71
CA TYR A 11 25.80 0.68 -7.96
C TYR A 11 26.85 -0.04 -8.80
N THR A 12 28.07 -0.05 -8.30
CA THR A 12 29.14 -0.95 -8.71
C THR A 12 29.56 -1.82 -7.53
N LEU A 13 29.87 -3.09 -7.80
CA LEU A 13 30.45 -4.02 -6.85
C LEU A 13 31.65 -4.71 -7.50
N THR A 14 32.81 -4.58 -6.88
CA THR A 14 33.99 -5.32 -7.28
C THR A 14 34.51 -6.18 -6.14
N ALA A 15 34.78 -7.46 -6.41
CA ALA A 15 35.39 -8.38 -5.47
C ALA A 15 36.71 -8.90 -6.10
N GLU A 16 37.79 -8.68 -5.40
CA GLU A 16 39.13 -9.14 -5.72
C GLU A 16 39.64 -10.11 -4.63
N SER A 17 40.83 -10.60 -4.74
CA SER A 17 41.37 -11.61 -3.81
C SER A 17 41.50 -11.12 -2.36
N ASP A 18 41.59 -9.82 -2.14
CA ASP A 18 41.90 -9.21 -0.84
C ASP A 18 40.92 -8.10 -0.42
N LYS A 19 40.00 -7.72 -1.30
CA LYS A 19 39.04 -6.65 -0.99
C LYS A 19 37.73 -6.76 -1.75
N VAL A 20 36.67 -6.18 -1.15
CA VAL A 20 35.40 -5.93 -1.80
C VAL A 20 35.09 -4.44 -1.72
N ASN A 21 34.71 -3.83 -2.84
CA ASN A 21 34.27 -2.44 -2.92
C ASN A 21 32.83 -2.39 -3.43
N ILE A 22 32.00 -1.62 -2.76
CA ILE A 22 30.65 -1.27 -3.21
C ILE A 22 30.55 0.24 -3.28
N THR A 23 30.13 0.76 -4.42
CA THR A 23 29.87 2.19 -4.62
C THR A 23 28.48 2.37 -5.19
N GLY A 24 27.63 3.13 -4.53
CA GLY A 24 26.28 3.48 -4.99
C GLY A 24 26.14 4.97 -5.27
N ASN A 25 25.27 5.36 -6.20
CA ASN A 25 24.93 6.76 -6.45
C ASN A 25 23.99 7.33 -5.37
N SER A 26 23.38 6.46 -4.57
CA SER A 26 22.49 6.79 -3.46
C SER A 26 22.65 5.79 -2.34
N TYR A 27 22.01 6.04 -1.19
CA TYR A 27 21.93 5.06 -0.10
C TYR A 27 21.31 3.74 -0.57
N GLY A 28 20.19 3.81 -1.32
CA GLY A 28 19.54 2.64 -1.92
C GLY A 28 20.46 1.87 -2.86
N GLY A 29 21.33 2.57 -3.62
CA GLY A 29 22.34 1.92 -4.47
C GLY A 29 23.39 1.13 -3.66
N VAL A 30 23.85 1.69 -2.53
CA VAL A 30 24.77 0.95 -1.64
C VAL A 30 24.08 -0.29 -1.05
N ILE A 31 22.84 -0.17 -0.59
CA ILE A 31 22.05 -1.33 -0.10
C ILE A 31 21.88 -2.38 -1.19
N ALA A 32 21.50 -1.98 -2.41
CA ALA A 32 21.38 -2.91 -3.55
C ALA A 32 22.69 -3.65 -3.86
N GLY A 33 23.82 -2.96 -3.73
CA GLY A 33 25.16 -3.57 -3.86
C GLY A 33 25.48 -4.56 -2.73
N ILE A 34 25.07 -4.26 -1.49
CA ILE A 34 25.20 -5.17 -0.35
C ILE A 34 24.35 -6.43 -0.56
N GLU A 35 23.12 -6.29 -1.03
CA GLU A 35 22.25 -7.44 -1.30
C GLU A 35 22.79 -8.29 -2.47
N SER A 36 23.43 -7.67 -3.48
CA SER A 36 24.15 -8.44 -4.50
C SER A 36 25.35 -9.19 -3.95
N LEU A 37 26.12 -8.57 -3.05
CA LEU A 37 27.21 -9.25 -2.37
C LEU A 37 26.70 -10.45 -1.55
N ARG A 38 25.58 -10.27 -0.82
CA ARG A 38 24.95 -11.34 -0.04
C ARG A 38 24.58 -12.54 -0.90
N GLN A 39 24.03 -12.29 -2.10
CA GLN A 39 23.65 -13.35 -3.05
C GLN A 39 24.87 -14.07 -3.70
N LEU A 40 26.08 -13.52 -3.63
CA LEU A 40 27.30 -14.18 -4.09
C LEU A 40 27.85 -15.19 -3.07
N PHE A 41 27.44 -15.10 -1.81
CA PHE A 41 27.81 -16.07 -0.79
C PHE A 41 27.05 -17.40 -0.96
N PRO A 42 27.55 -18.50 -0.39
CA PRO A 42 26.80 -19.75 -0.31
C PRO A 42 25.41 -19.54 0.30
N PRO A 43 24.36 -20.30 -0.13
CA PRO A 43 22.98 -20.14 0.36
C PRO A 43 22.85 -20.23 1.88
N GLN A 44 23.81 -20.82 2.55
CA GLN A 44 23.86 -20.90 4.02
C GLN A 44 23.95 -19.53 4.70
N ILE A 45 24.24 -18.45 3.97
CA ILE A 45 24.20 -17.06 4.48
C ILE A 45 22.80 -16.68 4.96
N GLU A 46 21.75 -17.34 4.44
CA GLU A 46 20.35 -17.08 4.81
C GLU A 46 19.92 -17.88 6.04
N SER A 47 20.77 -18.76 6.58
CA SER A 47 20.41 -19.56 7.77
C SER A 47 20.29 -18.69 9.01
N LYS A 48 19.20 -18.87 9.77
CA LYS A 48 19.04 -18.29 11.12
C LYS A 48 19.94 -18.99 12.16
N GLU A 49 20.53 -20.15 11.82
CA GLU A 49 21.39 -20.94 12.69
C GLU A 49 22.85 -20.86 12.25
N ILE A 50 23.79 -21.08 13.20
CA ILE A 50 25.23 -21.11 12.88
C ILE A 50 25.53 -22.35 12.05
N VAL A 51 25.89 -22.16 10.78
CA VAL A 51 26.28 -23.22 9.87
C VAL A 51 27.80 -23.42 9.92
N LYS A 52 28.24 -24.68 10.23
CA LYS A 52 29.64 -25.07 10.28
C LYS A 52 30.05 -25.78 8.99
N GLY A 53 31.32 -25.64 8.60
CA GLY A 53 31.90 -26.36 7.45
C GLY A 53 31.54 -25.76 6.09
N THR A 54 30.95 -24.57 6.05
CA THR A 54 30.73 -23.81 4.81
C THR A 54 32.01 -23.05 4.45
N ASP A 55 32.43 -23.16 3.19
CA ASP A 55 33.44 -22.27 2.64
C ASP A 55 32.83 -20.91 2.31
N TRP A 56 33.10 -19.92 3.14
CA TRP A 56 32.56 -18.56 3.02
C TRP A 56 33.31 -17.74 1.98
N ALA A 57 33.49 -18.31 0.78
CA ALA A 57 34.14 -17.65 -0.34
C ALA A 57 33.10 -17.13 -1.35
N ILE A 58 33.47 -16.03 -2.02
CA ILE A 58 32.71 -15.48 -3.15
C ILE A 58 33.61 -15.46 -4.38
N PRO A 59 33.08 -15.54 -5.61
CA PRO A 59 33.87 -15.40 -6.83
C PRO A 59 34.41 -13.96 -6.96
N ALA A 60 35.57 -13.82 -7.61
CA ALA A 60 36.02 -12.51 -8.07
C ALA A 60 35.06 -12.00 -9.15
N VAL A 61 34.51 -10.81 -8.96
CA VAL A 61 33.47 -10.22 -9.85
C VAL A 61 33.68 -8.73 -10.04
N ASN A 62 33.14 -8.24 -11.15
CA ASN A 62 32.94 -6.82 -11.40
C ASN A 62 31.51 -6.64 -11.91
N ILE A 63 30.63 -6.09 -11.07
CA ILE A 63 29.23 -5.87 -11.35
C ILE A 63 28.97 -4.37 -11.45
N GLN A 64 28.29 -3.97 -12.49
CA GLN A 64 27.69 -2.65 -12.64
C GLN A 64 26.21 -2.85 -12.93
N ASP A 65 25.36 -2.28 -12.08
CA ASP A 65 23.93 -2.53 -12.13
C ASP A 65 23.14 -1.23 -11.83
N ALA A 66 21.96 -1.12 -12.44
CA ALA A 66 21.05 -0.01 -12.24
C ALA A 66 19.59 -0.49 -12.38
N PRO A 67 18.66 0.03 -11.60
CA PRO A 67 17.27 -0.37 -11.70
C PRO A 67 16.64 0.12 -13.02
N ARG A 68 15.83 -0.73 -13.65
CA ARG A 68 14.99 -0.32 -14.79
C ARG A 68 13.92 0.68 -14.37
N PHE A 69 13.27 0.42 -13.22
CA PHE A 69 12.23 1.27 -12.64
C PHE A 69 12.71 1.88 -11.31
N GLU A 70 12.41 3.15 -11.10
CA GLU A 70 12.68 3.83 -9.83
C GLU A 70 11.74 3.33 -8.71
N TRP A 71 10.47 3.05 -9.05
CA TRP A 71 9.51 2.47 -8.16
C TRP A 71 9.50 0.93 -8.27
N ARG A 72 9.86 0.24 -7.20
CA ARG A 72 9.83 -1.22 -7.10
C ARG A 72 9.18 -1.56 -5.77
N GLY A 73 7.87 -1.75 -5.80
CA GLY A 73 7.06 -1.85 -4.58
C GLY A 73 6.33 -3.17 -4.41
N ILE A 74 5.96 -3.42 -3.16
CA ILE A 74 4.95 -4.40 -2.77
C ILE A 74 3.92 -3.68 -1.91
N MET A 75 2.64 -4.02 -2.09
CA MET A 75 1.55 -3.68 -1.20
C MET A 75 1.27 -4.84 -0.25
N LEU A 76 1.01 -4.54 1.02
CA LEU A 76 0.48 -5.49 1.98
C LEU A 76 -0.86 -4.96 2.52
N ASP A 77 -1.91 -5.73 2.27
CA ASP A 77 -3.23 -5.52 2.86
C ASP A 77 -3.27 -6.13 4.27
N VAL A 78 -3.20 -5.28 5.27
CA VAL A 78 -3.29 -5.70 6.68
C VAL A 78 -4.70 -5.56 7.25
N SER A 79 -5.63 -5.03 6.46
CA SER A 79 -7.03 -4.86 6.86
C SER A 79 -7.82 -6.15 6.74
N ARG A 80 -7.80 -6.81 5.56
CA ARG A 80 -8.50 -8.06 5.36
C ARG A 80 -7.90 -9.18 6.18
N HIS A 81 -6.57 -9.18 6.33
CA HIS A 81 -5.85 -10.05 7.25
C HIS A 81 -4.83 -9.24 8.05
N PHE A 82 -4.85 -9.34 9.38
CA PHE A 82 -3.91 -8.60 10.24
C PHE A 82 -2.58 -9.33 10.35
N TYR A 83 -1.50 -8.64 10.08
CA TYR A 83 -0.12 -9.11 10.24
C TYR A 83 0.54 -8.38 11.41
N THR A 84 1.30 -9.11 12.22
CA THR A 84 2.07 -8.54 13.33
C THR A 84 3.24 -7.70 12.81
N ILE A 85 3.84 -6.89 13.70
CA ILE A 85 5.03 -6.11 13.36
C ILE A 85 6.19 -7.01 12.89
N ASP A 86 6.34 -8.18 13.49
CA ASP A 86 7.41 -9.10 13.12
C ASP A 86 7.19 -9.68 11.71
N GLU A 87 5.95 -10.05 11.38
CA GLU A 87 5.58 -10.49 10.02
C GLU A 87 5.82 -9.36 8.98
N VAL A 88 5.48 -8.11 9.31
CA VAL A 88 5.76 -6.96 8.44
C VAL A 88 7.26 -6.75 8.26
N LYS A 89 8.07 -6.90 9.33
CA LYS A 89 9.53 -6.80 9.24
C LYS A 89 10.15 -7.92 8.41
N GLU A 90 9.63 -9.14 8.50
CA GLU A 90 10.07 -10.25 7.64
C GLU A 90 9.80 -9.94 6.15
N LEU A 91 8.66 -9.36 5.82
CA LEU A 91 8.38 -8.90 4.45
C LEU A 91 9.39 -7.83 4.01
N LEU A 92 9.71 -6.86 4.86
CA LEU A 92 10.70 -5.81 4.56
C LEU A 92 12.11 -6.40 4.34
N ASP A 93 12.49 -7.48 5.04
CA ASP A 93 13.74 -8.20 4.81
C ASP A 93 13.77 -8.85 3.42
N VAL A 94 12.68 -9.51 3.03
CA VAL A 94 12.53 -10.10 1.69
C VAL A 94 12.55 -9.01 0.61
N MET A 95 11.86 -7.89 0.83
CA MET A 95 11.87 -6.75 -0.09
C MET A 95 13.29 -6.20 -0.30
N ALA A 96 14.07 -6.04 0.77
CA ALA A 96 15.46 -5.58 0.70
C ALA A 96 16.33 -6.56 -0.11
N LEU A 97 16.24 -7.87 0.18
CA LEU A 97 16.98 -8.93 -0.52
C LEU A 97 16.76 -8.86 -2.05
N TYR A 98 15.52 -8.57 -2.48
CA TYR A 98 15.16 -8.42 -3.88
C TYR A 98 15.25 -6.98 -4.40
N LYS A 99 15.90 -6.07 -3.66
CA LYS A 99 16.14 -4.67 -4.05
C LYS A 99 14.87 -3.86 -4.31
N MET A 100 13.77 -4.22 -3.65
CA MET A 100 12.56 -3.41 -3.64
C MET A 100 12.73 -2.23 -2.69
N ASN A 101 12.08 -1.10 -3.01
CA ASN A 101 12.33 0.15 -2.30
C ASN A 101 11.07 0.90 -1.87
N LYS A 102 9.87 0.38 -2.17
CA LYS A 102 8.60 1.01 -1.81
C LYS A 102 7.67 -0.02 -1.16
N PHE A 103 7.32 0.21 0.09
CA PHE A 103 6.35 -0.58 0.82
C PHE A 103 5.03 0.18 0.90
N HIS A 104 4.01 -0.26 0.16
CA HIS A 104 2.66 0.26 0.22
C HIS A 104 1.90 -0.47 1.34
N TRP A 105 1.59 0.24 2.41
CA TRP A 105 0.94 -0.32 3.58
C TRP A 105 -0.54 0.06 3.60
N HIS A 106 -1.39 -0.88 3.17
CA HIS A 106 -2.84 -0.73 3.16
C HIS A 106 -3.39 -0.97 4.57
N LEU A 107 -3.54 0.13 5.33
CA LEU A 107 -3.76 0.11 6.77
C LEU A 107 -5.24 0.01 7.16
N THR A 108 -6.16 0.34 6.25
CA THR A 108 -7.59 0.40 6.56
C THR A 108 -8.44 -0.04 5.39
N ASP A 109 -9.52 -0.77 5.71
CA ASP A 109 -10.55 -1.17 4.78
C ASP A 109 -11.82 -1.55 5.58
N ASP A 110 -12.87 -2.03 4.93
CA ASP A 110 -14.14 -2.44 5.55
C ASP A 110 -13.96 -3.49 6.65
N GLN A 111 -12.94 -4.38 6.52
CA GLN A 111 -12.72 -5.49 7.45
C GLN A 111 -11.89 -5.13 8.67
N GLY A 112 -11.27 -3.95 8.68
CA GLY A 112 -10.52 -3.52 9.87
C GLY A 112 -9.73 -2.24 9.69
N TRP A 113 -9.63 -1.49 10.77
CA TRP A 113 -8.78 -0.31 10.91
C TRP A 113 -7.53 -0.64 11.69
N ARG A 114 -6.35 -0.53 11.09
CA ARG A 114 -5.12 -1.10 11.67
C ARG A 114 -4.12 -0.08 12.23
N ILE A 115 -4.41 1.21 12.22
CA ILE A 115 -3.52 2.24 12.73
C ILE A 115 -4.19 3.07 13.84
N GLU A 116 -3.47 3.27 14.94
CA GLU A 116 -3.92 4.15 16.03
C GLU A 116 -4.03 5.60 15.56
N ILE A 117 -5.24 6.17 15.72
CA ILE A 117 -5.52 7.60 15.57
C ILE A 117 -6.00 8.12 16.92
N LYS A 118 -5.14 8.85 17.62
CA LYS A 118 -5.39 9.27 19.02
C LYS A 118 -6.63 10.14 19.15
N LYS A 119 -6.92 10.95 18.15
CA LYS A 119 -8.14 11.77 18.12
C LYS A 119 -9.42 10.93 17.99
N TYR A 120 -9.32 9.74 17.41
CA TYR A 120 -10.46 8.87 17.13
C TYR A 120 -10.24 7.43 17.63
N PRO A 121 -10.24 7.20 18.96
CA PRO A 121 -9.84 5.91 19.55
C PRO A 121 -10.76 4.74 19.16
N LEU A 122 -12.04 4.98 18.88
CA LEU A 122 -12.96 3.91 18.47
C LEU A 122 -12.57 3.26 17.14
N LEU A 123 -11.74 3.92 16.31
CA LEU A 123 -11.24 3.32 15.08
C LEU A 123 -10.44 2.05 15.36
N THR A 124 -9.68 2.00 16.47
CA THR A 124 -8.90 0.82 16.86
C THR A 124 -9.54 0.02 17.99
N GLU A 125 -10.21 0.66 18.94
CA GLU A 125 -10.88 -0.06 20.03
C GLU A 125 -12.00 -0.98 19.52
N LYS A 126 -12.74 -0.54 18.50
CA LYS A 126 -13.84 -1.28 17.86
C LYS A 126 -13.56 -1.60 16.40
N GLY A 127 -13.15 -0.62 15.60
CA GLY A 127 -12.98 -0.76 14.16
C GLY A 127 -11.85 -1.70 13.74
N ALA A 128 -10.91 -2.03 14.63
CA ALA A 128 -9.87 -3.02 14.38
C ALA A 128 -10.35 -4.48 14.59
N TRP A 129 -11.60 -4.69 15.03
CA TRP A 129 -12.08 -6.01 15.43
C TRP A 129 -13.38 -6.34 14.72
N ARG A 130 -13.48 -7.56 14.18
CA ARG A 130 -14.66 -8.06 13.48
C ARG A 130 -14.98 -9.51 13.85
N LYS A 131 -16.22 -9.92 13.67
CA LYS A 131 -16.58 -11.34 13.77
C LYS A 131 -15.89 -12.13 12.65
N PHE A 132 -15.62 -13.40 12.89
CA PHE A 132 -15.09 -14.30 11.87
C PHE A 132 -16.01 -14.34 10.65
N ASN A 133 -15.42 -14.11 9.49
CA ASN A 133 -16.10 -14.24 8.20
C ASN A 133 -15.94 -15.67 7.63
N SER A 134 -16.39 -15.89 6.40
CA SER A 134 -16.28 -17.20 5.72
C SER A 134 -14.84 -17.57 5.43
N HIS A 135 -14.00 -16.57 5.11
CA HIS A 135 -12.58 -16.78 4.80
C HIS A 135 -11.81 -17.24 6.05
N ASP A 136 -12.00 -16.57 7.19
CA ASP A 136 -11.36 -16.98 8.44
C ASP A 136 -11.72 -18.42 8.83
N ARG A 137 -13.02 -18.80 8.67
CA ARG A 137 -13.47 -20.16 8.96
C ARG A 137 -12.87 -21.19 8.03
N GLU A 138 -12.66 -20.82 6.77
CA GLU A 138 -11.99 -21.69 5.79
C GLU A 138 -10.51 -21.86 6.14
N CYS A 139 -9.80 -20.80 6.50
CA CYS A 139 -8.41 -20.88 7.00
C CYS A 139 -8.30 -21.81 8.22
N ILE A 140 -9.19 -21.64 9.20
CA ILE A 140 -9.24 -22.53 10.38
C ILE A 140 -9.51 -23.99 9.99
N ARG A 141 -10.38 -24.21 9.00
CA ARG A 141 -10.67 -25.56 8.49
C ARG A 141 -9.42 -26.16 7.83
N GLN A 142 -8.78 -25.43 6.92
CA GLN A 142 -7.58 -25.87 6.19
C GLN A 142 -6.41 -26.14 7.12
N SER A 143 -6.21 -25.29 8.13
CA SER A 143 -5.13 -25.52 9.11
C SER A 143 -5.24 -26.87 9.80
N LYS A 144 -6.47 -27.38 10.02
CA LYS A 144 -6.75 -28.66 10.67
C LYS A 144 -6.75 -29.84 9.68
N THR A 145 -7.41 -29.69 8.52
CA THR A 145 -7.57 -30.80 7.56
C THR A 145 -6.29 -31.08 6.80
N ASP A 146 -5.53 -30.03 6.46
CA ASP A 146 -4.34 -30.12 5.62
C ASP A 146 -3.06 -30.11 6.46
N ASN A 147 -3.21 -30.05 7.80
CA ASN A 147 -2.12 -29.91 8.79
C ASN A 147 -1.16 -28.77 8.41
N ASN A 148 -1.74 -27.65 7.94
CA ASN A 148 -1.00 -26.45 7.57
C ASN A 148 -1.07 -25.40 8.68
N PRO A 149 -0.02 -25.23 9.50
CA PRO A 149 -0.01 -24.28 10.59
C PRO A 149 -0.10 -22.82 10.12
N ASP A 150 0.33 -22.51 8.90
CA ASP A 150 0.32 -21.15 8.36
C ASP A 150 -1.11 -20.62 8.11
N MET A 151 -2.10 -21.54 8.01
CA MET A 151 -3.52 -21.21 7.93
C MET A 151 -4.19 -21.05 9.31
N ALA A 152 -3.48 -21.28 10.41
CA ALA A 152 -4.05 -21.10 11.73
C ALA A 152 -4.17 -19.62 12.08
N ILE A 153 -5.27 -19.25 12.74
CA ILE A 153 -5.40 -17.89 13.31
C ILE A 153 -4.76 -17.91 14.70
N PRO A 154 -3.68 -17.12 14.92
CA PRO A 154 -3.02 -17.04 16.24
C PRO A 154 -3.95 -16.48 17.33
N GLU A 155 -3.76 -16.92 18.55
CA GLU A 155 -4.61 -16.53 19.70
C GLU A 155 -4.50 -15.03 20.02
N ASP A 156 -3.37 -14.40 19.80
CA ASP A 156 -3.14 -12.96 19.98
C ASP A 156 -3.92 -12.08 19.02
N LYS A 157 -4.39 -12.64 17.90
CA LYS A 157 -5.30 -12.00 16.94
C LYS A 157 -6.79 -12.22 17.27
N ILE A 158 -7.08 -12.81 18.42
CA ILE A 158 -8.45 -13.18 18.84
C ILE A 158 -8.82 -12.42 20.13
N ARG A 159 -10.04 -11.91 20.18
CA ARG A 159 -10.67 -11.28 21.35
C ARG A 159 -12.04 -11.88 21.60
N ILE A 160 -12.40 -12.06 22.87
CA ILE A 160 -13.75 -12.43 23.27
C ILE A 160 -14.40 -11.21 23.91
N VAL A 161 -15.47 -10.71 23.31
CA VAL A 161 -16.22 -9.55 23.79
C VAL A 161 -17.71 -9.92 23.85
N GLU A 162 -18.31 -9.84 25.02
CA GLU A 162 -19.75 -10.14 25.24
C GLU A 162 -20.19 -11.51 24.69
N GLY A 163 -19.29 -12.49 24.67
CA GLY A 163 -19.52 -13.84 24.16
C GLY A 163 -19.28 -14.03 22.65
N ASP A 164 -19.03 -12.96 21.91
CA ASP A 164 -18.59 -13.03 20.50
C ASP A 164 -17.09 -13.22 20.41
N THR A 165 -16.66 -14.09 19.49
CA THR A 165 -15.24 -14.25 19.14
C THR A 165 -14.92 -13.31 17.98
N LEU A 166 -14.01 -12.38 18.22
CA LEU A 166 -13.58 -11.37 17.26
C LEU A 166 -12.14 -11.63 16.81
N TYR A 167 -11.89 -11.36 15.54
CA TYR A 167 -10.57 -11.35 14.91
C TYR A 167 -10.13 -9.93 14.64
N GLY A 168 -8.85 -9.65 14.86
CA GLY A 168 -8.29 -8.34 14.53
C GLY A 168 -6.94 -8.07 15.17
N GLY A 169 -6.62 -6.80 15.24
CA GLY A 169 -5.39 -6.22 15.76
C GLY A 169 -5.16 -4.85 15.15
N TYR A 170 -4.24 -4.10 15.69
CA TYR A 170 -3.82 -2.81 15.15
C TYR A 170 -2.40 -2.46 15.61
N TYR A 171 -1.82 -1.48 14.95
CA TYR A 171 -0.52 -0.91 15.28
C TYR A 171 -0.70 0.37 16.08
N THR A 172 0.04 0.50 17.18
CA THR A 172 0.19 1.77 17.88
C THR A 172 1.07 2.72 17.05
N GLN A 173 1.03 4.01 17.35
CA GLN A 173 1.94 4.96 16.70
C GLN A 173 3.41 4.65 16.95
N GLU A 174 3.75 4.03 18.08
CA GLU A 174 5.12 3.60 18.36
C GLU A 174 5.52 2.38 17.49
N ASP A 175 4.62 1.43 17.28
CA ASP A 175 4.83 0.32 16.34
C ASP A 175 5.09 0.84 14.92
N ILE A 176 4.32 1.82 14.46
CA ILE A 176 4.51 2.46 13.16
C ILE A 176 5.91 3.09 13.07
N LYS A 177 6.35 3.82 14.08
CA LYS A 177 7.69 4.44 14.11
C LYS A 177 8.80 3.39 14.06
N ASP A 178 8.63 2.27 14.77
CA ASP A 178 9.58 1.17 14.77
C ASP A 178 9.70 0.54 13.36
N VAL A 179 8.59 0.27 12.69
CA VAL A 179 8.59 -0.25 11.30
C VAL A 179 9.22 0.76 10.33
N ILE A 180 8.92 2.06 10.48
CA ILE A 180 9.53 3.11 9.64
C ILE A 180 11.05 3.14 9.81
N ALA A 181 11.54 3.07 11.05
CA ALA A 181 12.98 3.02 11.32
C ALA A 181 13.62 1.76 10.74
N TYR A 182 12.94 0.61 10.85
CA TYR A 182 13.39 -0.68 10.31
C TYR A 182 13.47 -0.68 8.77
N ALA A 183 12.46 -0.11 8.10
CA ALA A 183 12.44 0.03 6.64
C ALA A 183 13.53 0.99 6.14
N LYS A 184 13.75 2.11 6.84
CA LYS A 184 14.71 3.15 6.46
C LYS A 184 16.14 2.61 6.32
N ILE A 185 16.60 1.77 7.25
CA ILE A 185 17.95 1.19 7.19
C ILE A 185 18.12 0.19 6.04
N ARG A 186 17.00 -0.28 5.45
CA ARG A 186 16.94 -1.16 4.28
C ARG A 186 16.77 -0.39 2.95
N GLY A 187 16.73 0.94 3.00
CA GLY A 187 16.48 1.77 1.83
C GLY A 187 15.05 1.67 1.29
N ILE A 188 14.09 1.32 2.15
CA ILE A 188 12.68 1.18 1.80
C ILE A 188 11.89 2.36 2.36
N ASP A 189 11.16 3.06 1.50
CA ASP A 189 10.19 4.07 1.87
C ASP A 189 8.82 3.44 2.08
N ILE A 190 8.08 3.90 3.09
CA ILE A 190 6.73 3.41 3.37
C ILE A 190 5.70 4.42 2.87
N ILE A 191 4.74 3.93 2.10
CA ILE A 191 3.58 4.67 1.62
C ILE A 191 2.36 4.17 2.40
N PRO A 192 1.84 4.95 3.36
CA PRO A 192 0.63 4.57 4.08
C PRO A 192 -0.60 4.83 3.23
N GLU A 193 -1.56 3.91 3.29
CA GLU A 193 -2.90 4.09 2.74
C GLU A 193 -3.94 4.09 3.84
N ILE A 194 -4.79 5.10 3.80
CA ILE A 194 -6.10 5.14 4.47
C ILE A 194 -7.13 5.33 3.35
N ASP A 195 -7.84 4.28 3.04
CA ASP A 195 -8.77 4.30 1.92
C ASP A 195 -9.97 5.21 2.20
N MET A 196 -10.24 6.10 1.25
CA MET A 196 -11.35 7.10 1.27
C MET A 196 -11.76 7.47 -0.14
N PRO A 197 -13.03 7.79 -0.37
CA PRO A 197 -14.15 7.85 0.57
C PRO A 197 -14.89 6.52 0.75
N GLY A 198 -14.59 5.50 -0.07
CA GLY A 198 -15.06 4.12 0.07
C GLY A 198 -14.31 3.35 1.16
N HIS A 199 -14.64 2.08 1.33
CA HIS A 199 -13.95 1.14 2.24
C HIS A 199 -13.79 1.62 3.69
N MET A 200 -14.75 2.41 4.17
CA MET A 200 -14.70 3.10 5.46
C MET A 200 -15.61 2.49 6.53
N LEU A 201 -16.01 1.21 6.42
CA LEU A 201 -16.94 0.57 7.35
C LEU A 201 -16.50 0.72 8.82
N ALA A 202 -15.21 0.52 9.09
CA ALA A 202 -14.66 0.65 10.43
C ALA A 202 -14.84 2.06 11.02
N ALA A 203 -14.85 3.10 10.20
CA ALA A 203 -15.08 4.48 10.62
C ALA A 203 -16.58 4.81 10.71
N VAL A 204 -17.35 4.54 9.65
CA VAL A 204 -18.78 4.91 9.60
C VAL A 204 -19.63 4.11 10.60
N SER A 205 -19.17 2.94 11.04
CA SER A 205 -19.81 2.14 12.08
C SER A 205 -19.61 2.69 13.50
N ASN A 206 -18.60 3.52 13.71
CA ASN A 206 -18.18 3.95 15.04
C ASN A 206 -18.28 5.47 15.27
N TYR A 207 -18.50 6.25 14.20
CA TYR A 207 -18.62 7.70 14.29
C TYR A 207 -19.82 8.21 13.49
N GLU A 208 -20.76 8.85 14.21
CA GLU A 208 -21.89 9.51 13.59
C GLU A 208 -21.46 10.73 12.76
N GLY A 209 -22.21 11.04 11.72
CA GLY A 209 -21.98 12.20 10.86
C GLY A 209 -20.91 11.99 9.80
N VAL A 210 -20.24 10.83 9.77
CA VAL A 210 -19.22 10.50 8.75
C VAL A 210 -19.89 10.07 7.44
N SER A 211 -20.90 9.18 7.48
CA SER A 211 -21.70 8.82 6.31
C SER A 211 -22.93 9.71 6.13
N CYS A 212 -23.59 9.61 4.99
CA CYS A 212 -24.73 10.48 4.65
C CYS A 212 -25.90 10.40 5.65
N PHE A 213 -26.32 9.19 6.00
CA PHE A 213 -27.49 8.92 6.83
C PHE A 213 -27.14 8.16 8.11
N ASN A 214 -25.89 8.16 8.52
CA ASN A 214 -25.32 7.30 9.56
C ASN A 214 -25.51 5.80 9.26
N GLU A 215 -25.66 5.46 8.00
CA GLU A 215 -25.75 4.08 7.53
C GLU A 215 -24.33 3.50 7.37
N THR A 216 -24.15 2.23 7.76
CA THR A 216 -22.86 1.55 7.74
C THR A 216 -22.64 0.79 6.43
N GLY A 217 -23.70 0.38 5.76
CA GLY A 217 -23.62 -0.35 4.50
C GLY A 217 -25.00 -0.69 3.97
N TRP A 218 -25.06 -1.07 2.70
CA TRP A 218 -26.29 -1.44 1.99
C TRP A 218 -26.22 -2.85 1.40
N GLY A 219 -25.10 -3.53 1.52
CA GLY A 219 -24.91 -4.89 1.01
C GLY A 219 -23.69 -5.57 1.63
N SER A 220 -23.40 -6.78 1.15
CA SER A 220 -22.28 -7.60 1.64
C SER A 220 -20.94 -7.26 0.98
N VAL A 221 -20.89 -6.35 0.00
CA VAL A 221 -19.73 -6.07 -0.82
C VAL A 221 -19.07 -4.75 -0.43
N PHE A 222 -19.83 -3.65 -0.37
CA PHE A 222 -19.28 -2.32 -0.08
C PHE A 222 -20.01 -1.65 1.09
N SER A 223 -19.26 -0.87 1.86
CA SER A 223 -19.80 -0.02 2.92
C SER A 223 -20.34 1.30 2.38
N SER A 224 -21.11 2.00 3.21
CA SER A 224 -21.48 3.40 2.94
C SER A 224 -20.23 4.27 2.94
N PRO A 225 -19.98 5.07 1.87
CA PRO A 225 -18.82 5.94 1.83
C PRO A 225 -18.96 7.14 2.77
N VAL A 226 -17.87 7.82 3.02
CA VAL A 226 -17.84 9.15 3.63
C VAL A 226 -18.77 10.09 2.87
N CYS A 227 -19.43 10.99 3.59
CA CYS A 227 -20.33 12.00 3.02
C CYS A 227 -19.55 13.26 2.63
N PRO A 228 -19.23 13.51 1.35
CA PRO A 228 -18.49 14.71 0.95
C PRO A 228 -19.34 15.99 1.03
N GLY A 229 -20.64 15.86 1.27
CA GLY A 229 -21.53 16.99 1.51
C GLY A 229 -21.37 17.64 2.90
N LYS A 230 -20.93 16.90 3.91
CA LYS A 230 -20.78 17.35 5.29
C LYS A 230 -19.38 17.86 5.59
N ASP A 231 -19.22 19.10 6.05
CA ASP A 231 -17.93 19.65 6.44
C ASP A 231 -17.31 18.88 7.63
N SER A 232 -18.13 18.36 8.55
CA SER A 232 -17.67 17.52 9.67
C SER A 232 -17.03 16.22 9.20
N ALA A 233 -17.55 15.60 8.13
CA ALA A 233 -16.95 14.40 7.55
C ALA A 233 -15.62 14.69 6.85
N LEU A 234 -15.52 15.82 6.15
CA LEU A 234 -14.25 16.28 5.57
C LEU A 234 -13.21 16.58 6.65
N GLU A 235 -13.62 17.23 7.74
CA GLU A 235 -12.74 17.49 8.88
C GLU A 235 -12.29 16.18 9.55
N PHE A 236 -13.18 15.20 9.70
CA PHE A 236 -12.83 13.88 10.21
C PHE A 236 -11.72 13.23 9.37
N CYS A 237 -11.85 13.21 8.05
CA CYS A 237 -10.83 12.67 7.13
C CYS A 237 -9.49 13.42 7.25
N LYS A 238 -9.54 14.75 7.24
CA LYS A 238 -8.33 15.60 7.37
C LYS A 238 -7.62 15.42 8.71
N ASN A 239 -8.36 15.24 9.80
CA ASN A 239 -7.77 14.96 11.12
C ASN A 239 -7.05 13.62 11.17
N ILE A 240 -7.60 12.58 10.56
CA ILE A 240 -6.95 11.27 10.42
C ILE A 240 -5.62 11.43 9.69
N TYR A 241 -5.65 12.04 8.50
CA TYR A 241 -4.45 12.25 7.71
C TYR A 241 -3.46 13.21 8.36
N ALA A 242 -3.90 14.14 9.21
CA ALA A 242 -2.98 15.00 9.95
C ALA A 242 -2.09 14.18 10.91
N GLU A 243 -2.65 13.20 11.61
CA GLU A 243 -1.86 12.30 12.46
C GLU A 243 -0.99 11.35 11.62
N LEU A 244 -1.54 10.78 10.53
CA LEU A 244 -0.80 9.91 9.62
C LEU A 244 0.44 10.63 9.05
N ILE A 245 0.26 11.81 8.49
CA ILE A 245 1.34 12.60 7.88
C ILE A 245 2.45 12.95 8.89
N ALA A 246 2.09 13.16 10.15
CA ALA A 246 3.07 13.42 11.21
C ALA A 246 3.94 12.20 11.54
N LEU A 247 3.44 10.98 11.29
CA LEU A 247 4.17 9.74 11.53
C LEU A 247 5.06 9.34 10.36
N PHE A 248 4.55 9.46 9.12
CA PHE A 248 5.22 8.95 7.92
C PHE A 248 6.05 10.04 7.24
N PRO A 249 7.39 9.93 7.21
CA PRO A 249 8.27 10.98 6.70
C PRO A 249 8.31 11.04 5.18
N TYR A 250 8.01 9.93 4.47
CA TYR A 250 8.09 9.89 3.01
C TYR A 250 7.07 10.82 2.35
N LYS A 251 7.39 11.29 1.15
CA LYS A 251 6.60 12.33 0.49
C LYS A 251 5.21 11.89 0.05
N TYR A 252 5.02 10.60 -0.23
CA TYR A 252 3.74 10.08 -0.71
C TYR A 252 2.81 9.60 0.40
N VAL A 253 1.52 9.84 0.20
CA VAL A 253 0.41 9.22 0.91
C VAL A 253 -0.60 8.69 -0.12
N HIS A 254 -1.20 7.54 0.16
CA HIS A 254 -2.20 6.91 -0.71
C HIS A 254 -3.59 7.13 -0.14
N ILE A 255 -4.52 7.67 -0.96
CA ILE A 255 -5.89 7.99 -0.53
C ILE A 255 -6.89 6.84 -0.75
N GLY A 256 -6.51 5.80 -1.49
CA GLY A 256 -7.46 4.82 -1.99
C GLY A 256 -8.24 5.38 -3.17
N GLY A 257 -9.54 5.56 -3.02
CA GLY A 257 -10.43 6.20 -3.98
C GLY A 257 -11.19 5.22 -4.87
N ASP A 258 -11.05 3.93 -4.64
CA ASP A 258 -11.66 2.85 -5.39
C ASP A 258 -13.06 2.50 -4.88
N GLU A 259 -13.82 1.83 -5.74
CA GLU A 259 -15.07 1.12 -5.48
C GLU A 259 -16.13 1.91 -4.70
N VAL A 260 -16.19 3.21 -4.85
CA VAL A 260 -17.07 4.10 -4.09
C VAL A 260 -18.53 3.93 -4.48
N GLU A 261 -19.37 3.49 -3.52
CA GLU A 261 -20.80 3.33 -3.72
C GLU A 261 -21.54 4.66 -3.53
N LYS A 262 -22.07 5.19 -4.62
CA LYS A 262 -22.61 6.58 -4.69
C LYS A 262 -24.12 6.67 -4.50
N THR A 263 -24.83 5.57 -4.26
CA THR A 263 -26.32 5.56 -4.15
C THR A 263 -26.82 6.52 -3.06
N ASN A 264 -26.12 6.57 -1.93
CA ASN A 264 -26.51 7.48 -0.84
C ASN A 264 -26.20 8.95 -1.18
N TRP A 265 -25.15 9.23 -1.95
CA TRP A 265 -24.85 10.60 -2.37
C TRP A 265 -25.95 11.21 -3.24
N LYS A 266 -26.58 10.40 -4.11
CA LYS A 266 -27.71 10.81 -4.95
C LYS A 266 -28.91 11.29 -4.17
N LYS A 267 -29.10 10.75 -2.95
CA LYS A 267 -30.26 11.03 -2.09
C LYS A 267 -29.93 12.02 -0.97
N CYS A 268 -28.66 12.23 -0.66
CA CYS A 268 -28.22 13.03 0.47
C CYS A 268 -28.38 14.54 0.16
N PRO A 269 -29.18 15.30 0.94
CA PRO A 269 -29.35 16.74 0.69
C PRO A 269 -28.03 17.52 0.76
N ASP A 270 -27.11 17.13 1.67
CA ASP A 270 -25.83 17.81 1.84
C ASP A 270 -24.92 17.56 0.60
N CYS A 271 -24.89 16.32 0.08
CA CYS A 271 -24.17 16.01 -1.14
C CYS A 271 -24.72 16.76 -2.34
N GLN A 272 -26.05 16.77 -2.52
CA GLN A 272 -26.70 17.48 -3.63
C GLN A 272 -26.48 19.00 -3.51
N LYS A 273 -26.52 19.54 -2.28
CA LYS A 273 -26.16 20.95 -2.04
C LYS A 273 -24.70 21.22 -2.43
N ARG A 274 -23.76 20.36 -2.01
CA ARG A 274 -22.34 20.48 -2.38
C ARG A 274 -22.13 20.47 -3.90
N MET A 275 -22.82 19.55 -4.57
CA MET A 275 -22.80 19.47 -6.05
C MET A 275 -23.32 20.76 -6.69
N HIS A 276 -24.47 21.25 -6.24
CA HIS A 276 -25.04 22.50 -6.74
C HIS A 276 -24.08 23.69 -6.54
N ASP A 277 -23.57 23.87 -5.33
CA ASP A 277 -22.72 25.02 -4.97
C ASP A 277 -21.38 25.03 -5.72
N ASN A 278 -20.91 23.84 -6.18
CA ASN A 278 -19.66 23.69 -6.93
C ASN A 278 -19.90 23.41 -8.42
N ASN A 279 -21.12 23.52 -8.93
CA ASN A 279 -21.52 23.25 -10.31
C ASN A 279 -21.17 21.86 -10.82
N LEU A 280 -21.11 20.86 -9.93
CA LEU A 280 -20.88 19.45 -10.27
C LEU A 280 -22.16 18.83 -10.84
N LYS A 281 -22.03 17.94 -11.84
CA LYS A 281 -23.15 17.35 -12.58
C LYS A 281 -23.41 15.90 -12.21
N THR A 282 -22.38 15.17 -11.79
CA THR A 282 -22.44 13.75 -11.47
C THR A 282 -21.79 13.45 -10.13
N GLU A 283 -22.09 12.31 -9.57
CA GLU A 283 -21.48 11.83 -8.32
C GLU A 283 -20.01 11.45 -8.51
N GLU A 284 -19.59 11.14 -9.73
CA GLU A 284 -18.17 10.98 -10.11
C GLU A 284 -17.43 12.32 -9.98
N GLU A 285 -18.04 13.42 -10.42
CA GLU A 285 -17.48 14.76 -10.22
C GLU A 285 -17.47 15.16 -8.73
N LEU A 286 -18.43 14.70 -7.93
CA LEU A 286 -18.43 14.89 -6.48
C LEU A 286 -17.29 14.08 -5.81
N GLN A 287 -17.04 12.86 -6.26
CA GLN A 287 -15.89 12.08 -5.81
C GLN A 287 -14.59 12.79 -6.18
N SER A 288 -14.45 13.23 -7.41
CA SER A 288 -13.28 14.02 -7.86
C SER A 288 -13.10 15.28 -7.02
N TRP A 289 -14.19 16.00 -6.69
CA TRP A 289 -14.15 17.16 -5.81
C TRP A 289 -13.59 16.81 -4.43
N PHE A 290 -14.04 15.69 -3.83
CA PHE A 290 -13.53 15.18 -2.54
C PHE A 290 -12.02 14.85 -2.64
N ILE A 291 -11.62 14.11 -3.66
CA ILE A 291 -10.21 13.74 -3.90
C ILE A 291 -9.34 15.01 -4.03
N HIS A 292 -9.79 16.00 -4.80
CA HIS A 292 -9.07 17.28 -4.95
C HIS A 292 -9.02 18.07 -3.63
N ASP A 293 -10.04 18.01 -2.77
CA ASP A 293 -10.03 18.67 -1.48
C ASP A 293 -9.00 18.04 -0.54
N MET A 294 -8.93 16.71 -0.53
CA MET A 294 -7.92 15.99 0.25
C MET A 294 -6.51 16.21 -0.31
N GLU A 295 -6.34 16.22 -1.62
CA GLU A 295 -5.05 16.49 -2.24
C GLU A 295 -4.53 17.89 -1.91
N ARG A 296 -5.38 18.93 -1.97
CA ARG A 296 -4.99 20.27 -1.52
C ARG A 296 -4.50 20.27 -0.08
N PHE A 297 -5.17 19.48 0.78
CA PHE A 297 -4.73 19.32 2.16
C PHE A 297 -3.36 18.62 2.25
N PHE A 298 -3.11 17.54 1.48
CA PHE A 298 -1.82 16.85 1.45
C PHE A 298 -0.71 17.75 0.93
N ASN A 299 -0.94 18.43 -0.20
CA ASN A 299 0.02 19.36 -0.79
C ASN A 299 0.37 20.51 0.20
N GLY A 300 -0.63 21.02 0.94
CA GLY A 300 -0.42 22.01 1.99
C GLY A 300 0.42 21.49 3.17
N LYS A 301 0.59 20.17 3.30
CA LYS A 301 1.45 19.50 4.28
C LYS A 301 2.77 18.99 3.66
N GLY A 302 3.05 19.30 2.40
CA GLY A 302 4.24 18.87 1.68
C GLY A 302 4.21 17.40 1.27
N LYS A 303 3.02 16.82 1.12
CA LYS A 303 2.81 15.45 0.64
C LYS A 303 2.25 15.44 -0.77
N GLU A 304 2.59 14.39 -1.51
CA GLU A 304 2.06 14.08 -2.84
C GLU A 304 1.07 12.93 -2.73
N MET A 305 -0.04 13.01 -3.47
CA MET A 305 -1.10 12.02 -3.39
C MET A 305 -0.90 10.90 -4.42
N ILE A 306 -1.11 9.66 -3.98
CA ILE A 306 -1.36 8.51 -4.85
C ILE A 306 -2.82 8.09 -4.65
N GLY A 307 -3.49 7.59 -5.69
CA GLY A 307 -4.80 6.97 -5.60
C GLY A 307 -4.99 5.90 -6.65
N TRP A 308 -5.93 4.98 -6.38
CA TRP A 308 -6.33 3.97 -7.36
C TRP A 308 -6.87 4.64 -8.64
N ASP A 309 -6.87 3.95 -9.75
CA ASP A 309 -7.18 4.56 -11.06
C ASP A 309 -8.61 5.13 -11.19
N GLU A 310 -9.51 4.84 -10.26
CA GLU A 310 -10.82 5.50 -10.16
C GLU A 310 -10.73 7.01 -9.91
N ILE A 311 -9.61 7.53 -9.39
CA ILE A 311 -9.42 8.99 -9.23
C ILE A 311 -9.39 9.74 -10.56
N ILE A 312 -9.26 9.02 -11.69
CA ILE A 312 -9.38 9.61 -13.05
C ILE A 312 -10.83 10.01 -13.35
N GLU A 313 -11.79 9.29 -12.76
CA GLU A 313 -13.22 9.51 -13.02
C GLU A 313 -13.67 10.85 -12.44
N GLY A 314 -14.48 11.60 -13.21
CA GLY A 314 -14.95 12.93 -12.80
C GLY A 314 -13.90 14.06 -12.89
N GLY A 315 -12.63 13.73 -13.17
CA GLY A 315 -11.54 14.68 -13.37
C GLY A 315 -10.32 14.43 -12.51
N LEU A 316 -9.20 14.13 -13.16
CA LEU A 316 -7.91 13.88 -12.52
C LEU A 316 -7.20 15.19 -12.18
N SER A 317 -6.65 15.31 -10.97
CA SER A 317 -5.74 16.38 -10.59
C SER A 317 -4.42 16.30 -11.38
N LYS A 318 -3.73 17.42 -11.53
CA LYS A 318 -2.45 17.49 -12.26
C LYS A 318 -1.25 16.99 -11.47
N THR A 319 -1.38 16.83 -10.15
CA THR A 319 -0.27 16.49 -9.25
C THR A 319 -0.41 15.09 -8.65
N ALA A 320 -1.54 14.42 -8.84
CA ALA A 320 -1.76 13.06 -8.36
C ALA A 320 -0.96 12.03 -9.16
N THR A 321 -0.45 11.01 -8.47
CA THR A 321 0.05 9.77 -9.07
C THR A 321 -1.09 8.76 -9.13
N VAL A 322 -1.29 8.11 -10.27
CA VAL A 322 -2.34 7.10 -10.46
C VAL A 322 -1.75 5.71 -10.26
N MET A 323 -2.36 4.89 -9.39
CA MET A 323 -2.03 3.48 -9.26
C MET A 323 -3.08 2.66 -10.04
N TRP A 324 -2.68 2.09 -11.16
CA TRP A 324 -3.59 1.39 -12.07
C TRP A 324 -3.69 -0.09 -11.70
N TRP A 325 -4.88 -0.50 -11.24
CA TRP A 325 -5.16 -1.88 -10.84
C TRP A 325 -6.20 -2.58 -11.71
N ARG A 326 -7.18 -1.83 -12.26
CA ARG A 326 -8.27 -2.36 -13.06
C ARG A 326 -7.79 -2.77 -14.47
N SER A 327 -7.30 -4.00 -14.61
CA SER A 327 -6.79 -4.50 -15.90
C SER A 327 -7.81 -4.46 -17.05
N TRP A 328 -9.10 -4.37 -16.74
CA TRP A 328 -10.18 -4.18 -17.73
C TRP A 328 -10.36 -2.72 -18.18
N VAL A 329 -9.82 -1.74 -17.45
CA VAL A 329 -9.79 -0.31 -17.83
C VAL A 329 -8.47 -0.01 -18.54
N LYS A 330 -8.36 -0.49 -19.78
CA LYS A 330 -7.09 -0.52 -20.53
C LYS A 330 -6.50 0.87 -20.85
N ASP A 331 -7.30 1.89 -20.84
CA ASP A 331 -6.88 3.25 -21.19
C ASP A 331 -6.55 4.15 -19.98
N ALA A 332 -6.63 3.62 -18.76
CA ALA A 332 -6.34 4.37 -17.54
C ALA A 332 -4.92 4.97 -17.55
N ALA A 333 -3.90 4.13 -17.82
CA ALA A 333 -2.51 4.57 -17.89
C ALA A 333 -2.30 5.61 -19.01
N THR A 334 -2.86 5.38 -20.19
CA THR A 334 -2.76 6.32 -21.32
C THR A 334 -3.42 7.65 -21.00
N LYS A 335 -4.58 7.65 -20.36
CA LYS A 335 -5.30 8.87 -19.97
C LYS A 335 -4.50 9.68 -18.93
N ALA A 336 -3.98 9.02 -17.89
CA ALA A 336 -3.20 9.68 -16.86
C ALA A 336 -1.90 10.26 -17.42
N THR A 337 -1.12 9.48 -18.14
CA THR A 337 0.17 9.92 -18.72
C THR A 337 0.00 10.99 -19.80
N ALA A 338 -1.12 10.98 -20.55
CA ALA A 338 -1.44 12.05 -21.51
C ALA A 338 -1.68 13.42 -20.84
N GLN A 339 -2.05 13.44 -19.55
CA GLN A 339 -2.17 14.66 -18.75
C GLN A 339 -0.85 15.03 -18.02
N GLY A 340 0.17 14.18 -18.12
CA GLY A 340 1.45 14.34 -17.44
C GLY A 340 1.50 13.73 -16.03
N ASN A 341 0.49 12.95 -15.64
CA ASN A 341 0.48 12.28 -14.33
C ASN A 341 1.33 11.01 -14.34
N PRO A 342 2.15 10.78 -13.31
CA PRO A 342 2.84 9.51 -13.14
C PRO A 342 1.85 8.35 -12.91
N VAL A 343 2.23 7.15 -13.37
CA VAL A 343 1.43 5.93 -13.19
C VAL A 343 2.26 4.80 -12.59
N ILE A 344 1.73 4.16 -11.58
CA ILE A 344 2.26 2.93 -10.99
C ILE A 344 1.42 1.77 -11.50
N PHE A 345 2.07 0.75 -12.08
CA PHE A 345 1.41 -0.41 -12.67
C PHE A 345 1.22 -1.52 -11.65
N THR A 346 -0.06 -1.82 -11.36
CA THR A 346 -0.47 -2.90 -10.45
C THR A 346 -1.69 -3.67 -11.00
N PRO A 347 -1.74 -4.00 -12.32
CA PRO A 347 -2.92 -4.65 -12.88
C PRO A 347 -3.23 -5.97 -12.14
N ASN A 348 -4.47 -6.12 -11.71
CA ASN A 348 -4.89 -7.20 -10.81
C ASN A 348 -4.64 -8.60 -11.37
N GLY A 349 -4.72 -8.78 -12.68
CA GLY A 349 -4.49 -10.08 -13.32
C GLY A 349 -3.06 -10.61 -13.20
N GLN A 350 -2.07 -9.75 -12.92
CA GLN A 350 -0.66 -10.11 -12.81
C GLN A 350 -0.07 -9.84 -11.43
N PHE A 351 -0.50 -8.78 -10.73
CA PHE A 351 0.23 -8.29 -9.56
C PHE A 351 -0.51 -8.42 -8.22
N TYR A 352 -1.75 -8.93 -8.18
CA TYR A 352 -2.45 -9.03 -6.90
C TYR A 352 -1.92 -10.16 -6.01
N LEU A 353 -1.39 -11.25 -6.57
CA LEU A 353 -0.80 -12.37 -5.83
C LEU A 353 -1.75 -12.95 -4.75
N ASP A 354 -3.05 -12.83 -4.96
CA ASP A 354 -4.13 -13.25 -4.07
C ASP A 354 -4.66 -14.66 -4.40
N TYR A 355 -4.07 -15.29 -5.41
CA TYR A 355 -4.26 -16.69 -5.78
C TYR A 355 -2.93 -17.43 -5.75
N ALA A 356 -2.99 -18.78 -5.72
CA ALA A 356 -1.79 -19.59 -5.76
C ALA A 356 -1.02 -19.37 -7.06
N GLU A 357 0.22 -18.92 -6.95
CA GLU A 357 1.10 -18.61 -8.06
C GLU A 357 1.81 -19.88 -8.60
N ASP A 358 2.04 -19.93 -9.90
CA ASP A 358 2.78 -20.99 -10.57
C ASP A 358 3.83 -20.41 -11.54
N LYS A 359 4.54 -21.28 -12.25
CA LYS A 359 5.53 -20.85 -13.24
C LYS A 359 4.95 -20.03 -14.40
N ASN A 360 3.66 -20.17 -14.70
CA ASN A 360 3.01 -19.42 -15.78
C ASN A 360 2.67 -18.02 -15.29
N SER A 361 2.19 -17.90 -14.05
CA SER A 361 1.99 -16.61 -13.38
C SER A 361 3.29 -15.82 -13.31
N MET A 362 4.39 -16.45 -12.86
CA MET A 362 5.71 -15.82 -12.81
C MET A 362 6.20 -15.39 -14.20
N ALA A 363 6.02 -16.22 -15.22
CA ALA A 363 6.39 -15.89 -16.60
C ALA A 363 5.55 -14.72 -17.15
N SER A 364 4.28 -14.66 -16.83
CA SER A 364 3.38 -13.57 -17.21
C SER A 364 3.84 -12.24 -16.61
N ILE A 365 4.18 -12.23 -15.31
CA ILE A 365 4.70 -11.03 -14.62
C ILE A 365 6.03 -10.60 -15.22
N TYR A 366 6.97 -11.54 -15.40
CA TYR A 366 8.31 -11.26 -15.90
C TYR A 366 8.30 -10.67 -17.32
N ASN A 367 7.41 -11.15 -18.19
CA ASN A 367 7.32 -10.71 -19.58
C ASN A 367 6.33 -9.55 -19.82
N LEU A 368 5.70 -9.03 -18.75
CA LEU A 368 4.77 -7.91 -18.90
C LEU A 368 5.52 -6.67 -19.39
N ASP A 369 5.10 -6.13 -20.53
CA ASP A 369 5.55 -4.82 -20.98
C ASP A 369 4.63 -3.73 -20.43
N THR A 370 5.13 -2.96 -19.47
CA THR A 370 4.40 -1.85 -18.85
C THR A 370 4.37 -0.59 -19.72
N THR A 371 5.09 -0.59 -20.84
CA THR A 371 5.26 0.57 -21.72
C THR A 371 4.55 0.40 -23.06
N ASP A 372 3.92 -0.74 -23.29
CA ASP A 372 3.17 -1.02 -24.52
C ASP A 372 2.06 0.04 -24.75
N ASN A 373 1.93 0.50 -26.00
CA ASN A 373 0.99 1.54 -26.43
C ASN A 373 1.19 2.94 -25.81
N LEU A 374 2.35 3.21 -25.21
CA LEU A 374 2.71 4.55 -24.68
C LEU A 374 3.76 5.21 -25.55
N THR A 375 3.66 6.54 -25.72
CA THR A 375 4.73 7.33 -26.36
C THR A 375 5.98 7.37 -25.47
N PRO A 376 7.19 7.69 -26.01
CA PRO A 376 8.39 7.82 -25.18
C PRO A 376 8.24 8.81 -24.02
N GLU A 377 7.52 9.91 -24.22
CA GLU A 377 7.23 10.89 -23.16
C GLU A 377 6.35 10.28 -22.07
N GLN A 378 5.32 9.51 -22.45
CA GLN A 378 4.45 8.81 -21.50
C GLN A 378 5.17 7.69 -20.77
N GLN A 379 6.08 6.97 -21.44
CA GLN A 379 6.90 5.93 -20.81
C GLN A 379 7.79 6.47 -19.69
N SER A 380 8.20 7.74 -19.76
CA SER A 380 8.99 8.37 -18.69
C SER A 380 8.20 8.64 -17.41
N LEU A 381 6.88 8.45 -17.44
CA LEU A 381 5.96 8.64 -16.31
C LEU A 381 5.55 7.31 -15.64
N ILE A 382 6.11 6.17 -16.07
CA ILE A 382 5.87 4.85 -15.51
C ILE A 382 6.96 4.46 -14.51
#